data_dacd807253cb11efb8a93d69edc33db1
#
_entry.id   dacd807253cb11efb8a93d69edc33db1
#
_cell.length_a   1.000
_cell.length_b   1.000
_cell.length_c   1.000
_cell.angle_alpha   90.00
_cell.angle_beta   90.00
_cell.angle_gamma   90.00
#
_symmetry.space_group_name_H-M   'P 1'
#
loop_
_entity.id
_entity.type
_entity.pdbx_description
1 polymer ?
#
loop_
_entity_poly.entity_id
_entity_poly.type
_entity_poly.pdbx_seq_one_letter_code
_entity_poly.pdbx_strand_id
1 'polypeptide(L)'
;MAIIALKIKVESPGPVIYAQKRVGKNGRVFSVYKFRSMYVDAEARGAQWAQGDDPRVTPFGKVMRRTRMDEIPQFWNVFKGDMSLIGPRPERPAFCEEFEKRIHGWHYRTLVTPGLSGLAQVTGGYDLLPKEKVVLDLAHIEHRSIAMDLKIILKTLGVVSTGEGAR
;
A
#
# COMPACT_ATOMS: atom_id res chain seq x y z
N MET A 1 -3.58 -9.23 17.49
CA MET A 1 -3.07 -10.11 16.40
C MET A 1 -3.82 -11.46 16.37
N ALA A 2 -3.88 -12.23 17.46
CA ALA A 2 -4.55 -13.55 17.50
C ALA A 2 -6.05 -13.50 17.10
N ILE A 3 -6.80 -12.53 17.61
CA ILE A 3 -8.23 -12.34 17.28
C ILE A 3 -8.43 -12.05 15.79
N ILE A 4 -7.59 -11.22 15.18
CA ILE A 4 -7.63 -10.93 13.74
C ILE A 4 -7.37 -12.21 12.94
N ALA A 5 -6.34 -12.95 13.31
CA ALA A 5 -5.98 -14.21 12.66
C ALA A 5 -7.13 -15.24 12.73
N LEU A 6 -7.77 -15.37 13.89
CA LEU A 6 -8.91 -16.26 14.08
C LEU A 6 -10.08 -15.85 13.17
N LYS A 7 -10.46 -14.57 13.16
CA LYS A 7 -11.55 -14.07 12.30
C LYS A 7 -11.28 -14.30 10.82
N ILE A 8 -10.06 -14.06 10.34
CA ILE A 8 -9.68 -14.33 8.95
C ILE A 8 -9.85 -15.83 8.62
N LYS A 9 -9.43 -16.72 9.53
CA LYS A 9 -9.52 -18.17 9.34
C LYS A 9 -10.97 -18.68 9.32
N VAL A 10 -11.81 -18.14 10.18
CA VAL A 10 -13.24 -18.52 10.26
C VAL A 10 -13.98 -18.07 9.01
N GLU A 11 -13.68 -16.91 8.48
CA GLU A 11 -14.39 -16.33 7.34
C GLU A 11 -13.96 -16.92 5.98
N SER A 12 -12.68 -17.30 5.87
CA SER A 12 -12.15 -17.87 4.62
C SER A 12 -10.98 -18.83 4.93
N PRO A 13 -11.00 -20.08 4.39
CA PRO A 13 -9.89 -21.02 4.55
C PRO A 13 -8.62 -20.46 3.88
N GLY A 14 -7.42 -20.83 4.43
CA GLY A 14 -6.15 -20.45 3.86
C GLY A 14 -5.25 -19.64 4.81
N PRO A 15 -4.13 -19.06 4.33
CA PRO A 15 -3.15 -18.35 5.15
C PRO A 15 -3.72 -17.03 5.69
N VAL A 16 -3.30 -16.67 6.92
CA VAL A 16 -3.69 -15.40 7.56
C VAL A 16 -2.94 -14.21 6.96
N ILE A 17 -1.66 -14.42 6.63
CA ILE A 17 -0.81 -13.41 6.02
C ILE A 17 -0.78 -13.62 4.52
N TYR A 18 -0.99 -12.54 3.80
CA TYR A 18 -0.83 -12.45 2.36
C TYR A 18 0.49 -11.72 2.05
N ALA A 19 1.29 -12.30 1.17
CA ALA A 19 2.54 -11.72 0.72
C ALA A 19 2.43 -11.33 -0.77
N GLN A 20 2.65 -10.06 -1.07
CA GLN A 20 2.53 -9.54 -2.44
C GLN A 20 3.86 -8.94 -2.90
N LYS A 21 4.31 -9.31 -4.10
CA LYS A 21 5.51 -8.74 -4.70
C LYS A 21 5.28 -7.27 -5.06
N ARG A 22 6.24 -6.43 -4.65
CA ARG A 22 6.27 -5.00 -4.90
C ARG A 22 7.66 -4.55 -5.31
N VAL A 23 7.72 -3.45 -6.07
CA VAL A 23 8.99 -2.81 -6.46
C VAL A 23 9.40 -1.82 -5.37
N GLY A 24 10.59 -2.00 -4.85
CA GLY A 24 11.19 -1.17 -3.81
C GLY A 24 12.35 -0.32 -4.33
N LYS A 25 13.23 0.08 -3.41
CA LYS A 25 14.40 0.91 -3.71
C LYS A 25 15.27 0.30 -4.82
N ASN A 26 15.69 1.15 -5.76
CA ASN A 26 16.51 0.80 -6.93
C ASN A 26 15.91 -0.35 -7.78
N GLY A 27 14.59 -0.46 -7.82
CA GLY A 27 13.89 -1.49 -8.59
C GLY A 27 13.91 -2.89 -7.96
N ARG A 28 14.49 -3.07 -6.77
CA ARG A 28 14.54 -4.37 -6.09
C ARG A 28 13.14 -4.85 -5.73
N VAL A 29 12.77 -6.03 -6.18
CA VAL A 29 11.48 -6.65 -5.83
C VAL A 29 11.55 -7.27 -4.44
N PHE A 30 10.57 -6.95 -3.59
CA PHE A 30 10.42 -7.51 -2.25
C PHE A 30 8.97 -7.96 -2.01
N SER A 31 8.71 -8.63 -0.90
CA SER A 31 7.35 -9.05 -0.51
C SER A 31 6.81 -8.12 0.56
N VAL A 32 5.72 -7.43 0.26
CA VAL A 32 4.91 -6.69 1.24
C VAL A 32 3.98 -7.67 1.94
N TYR A 33 3.92 -7.61 3.27
CA TYR A 33 3.07 -8.46 4.09
C TYR A 33 1.82 -7.71 4.54
N LYS A 34 0.67 -8.39 4.41
CA LYS A 34 -0.63 -7.88 4.86
C LYS A 34 -1.43 -8.97 5.54
N PHE A 35 -2.39 -8.62 6.37
CA PHE A 35 -3.47 -9.56 6.68
C PHE A 35 -4.30 -9.80 5.44
N ARG A 36 -4.68 -11.05 5.20
CA ARG A 36 -5.53 -11.39 4.08
C ARG A 36 -6.93 -10.82 4.28
N SER A 37 -7.32 -9.89 3.43
CA SER A 37 -8.61 -9.23 3.42
C SER A 37 -9.50 -9.66 2.25
N MET A 38 -9.02 -10.58 1.40
CA MET A 38 -9.73 -11.11 0.24
C MET A 38 -9.83 -12.63 0.33
N TYR A 39 -10.77 -13.21 -0.44
CA TYR A 39 -10.84 -14.66 -0.64
C TYR A 39 -9.57 -15.19 -1.31
N VAL A 40 -9.29 -16.49 -1.15
CA VAL A 40 -8.02 -17.11 -1.60
C VAL A 40 -7.85 -17.05 -3.11
N ASP A 41 -8.94 -17.13 -3.85
CA ASP A 41 -9.02 -17.12 -5.32
C ASP A 41 -9.13 -15.69 -5.92
N ALA A 42 -9.02 -14.66 -5.09
CA ALA A 42 -9.20 -13.26 -5.50
C ALA A 42 -8.31 -12.83 -6.68
N GLU A 43 -7.17 -13.46 -6.87
CA GLU A 43 -6.22 -13.18 -7.96
C GLU A 43 -6.18 -14.29 -9.03
N ALA A 44 -7.14 -15.21 -9.07
CA ALA A 44 -7.20 -16.29 -10.07
C ALA A 44 -7.23 -15.75 -11.53
N ARG A 45 -7.74 -14.52 -11.72
CA ARG A 45 -7.78 -13.83 -13.02
C ARG A 45 -6.63 -12.84 -13.22
N GLY A 46 -5.54 -12.97 -12.43
CA GLY A 46 -4.37 -12.09 -12.49
C GLY A 46 -4.50 -10.82 -11.64
N ALA A 47 -3.50 -9.93 -11.80
CA ALA A 47 -3.39 -8.68 -11.08
C ALA A 47 -4.47 -7.68 -11.52
N GLN A 48 -5.31 -7.26 -10.59
CA GLN A 48 -6.35 -6.25 -10.84
C GLN A 48 -6.25 -5.12 -9.82
N TRP A 49 -6.65 -3.91 -10.23
CA TRP A 49 -6.84 -2.79 -9.32
C TRP A 49 -8.03 -3.07 -8.40
N ALA A 50 -7.89 -2.69 -7.14
CA ALA A 50 -8.99 -2.77 -6.19
C ALA A 50 -10.08 -1.74 -6.57
N GLN A 51 -11.33 -2.21 -6.64
CA GLN A 51 -12.50 -1.38 -6.86
C GLN A 51 -13.13 -0.96 -5.53
N GLY A 52 -13.97 0.08 -5.54
CA GLY A 52 -14.58 0.61 -4.32
C GLY A 52 -15.43 -0.41 -3.54
N ASP A 53 -16.24 -1.22 -4.21
CA ASP A 53 -17.00 -2.33 -3.61
C ASP A 53 -16.60 -3.66 -4.27
N ASP A 54 -15.35 -4.05 -4.02
CA ASP A 54 -14.74 -5.22 -4.64
C ASP A 54 -15.31 -6.51 -4.03
N PRO A 55 -16.03 -7.36 -4.82
CA PRO A 55 -16.66 -8.59 -4.31
C PRO A 55 -15.65 -9.64 -3.82
N ARG A 56 -14.37 -9.48 -4.16
CA ARG A 56 -13.30 -10.37 -3.70
C ARG A 56 -12.91 -10.11 -2.23
N VAL A 57 -13.35 -8.99 -1.66
CA VAL A 57 -13.06 -8.61 -0.27
C VAL A 57 -14.03 -9.28 0.67
N THR A 58 -13.52 -9.97 1.71
CA THR A 58 -14.37 -10.59 2.72
C THR A 58 -15.06 -9.53 3.60
N PRO A 59 -16.20 -9.83 4.27
CA PRO A 59 -16.87 -8.89 5.16
C PRO A 59 -15.95 -8.31 6.24
N PHE A 60 -15.17 -9.15 6.91
CA PHE A 60 -14.16 -8.70 7.87
C PHE A 60 -12.98 -7.97 7.17
N GLY A 61 -12.66 -8.38 5.96
CA GLY A 61 -11.68 -7.71 5.11
C GLY A 61 -12.06 -6.25 4.83
N LYS A 62 -13.35 -5.95 4.59
CA LYS A 62 -13.85 -4.57 4.44
C LYS A 62 -13.59 -3.73 5.71
N VAL A 63 -13.84 -4.30 6.89
CA VAL A 63 -13.55 -3.63 8.17
C VAL A 63 -12.05 -3.37 8.32
N MET A 64 -11.21 -4.39 8.06
CA MET A 64 -9.76 -4.26 8.17
C MET A 64 -9.19 -3.20 7.21
N ARG A 65 -9.67 -3.14 5.97
CA ARG A 65 -9.24 -2.14 4.98
C ARG A 65 -9.64 -0.74 5.41
N ARG A 66 -10.89 -0.54 5.84
CA ARG A 66 -11.37 0.75 6.33
C ARG A 66 -10.55 1.29 7.50
N THR A 67 -10.12 0.41 8.39
CA THR A 67 -9.30 0.74 9.57
C THR A 67 -7.80 0.62 9.35
N ARG A 68 -7.37 0.28 8.13
CA ARG A 68 -5.97 0.00 7.77
C ARG A 68 -5.29 -1.11 8.61
N MET A 69 -6.06 -1.89 9.35
CA MET A 69 -5.52 -3.00 10.15
C MET A 69 -4.90 -4.10 9.29
N ASP A 70 -5.35 -4.26 8.04
CA ASP A 70 -4.75 -5.18 7.08
C ASP A 70 -3.28 -4.86 6.79
N GLU A 71 -2.85 -3.63 6.98
CA GLU A 71 -1.48 -3.17 6.71
C GLU A 71 -0.52 -3.30 7.90
N ILE A 72 -1.00 -3.68 9.10
CA ILE A 72 -0.15 -3.84 10.30
C ILE A 72 1.07 -4.77 10.05
N PRO A 73 0.97 -5.90 9.33
CA PRO A 73 2.14 -6.73 9.07
C PRO A 73 3.25 -6.04 8.26
N GLN A 74 2.98 -4.90 7.59
CA GLN A 74 4.01 -4.14 6.88
C GLN A 74 5.03 -3.47 7.81
N PHE A 75 4.72 -3.32 9.11
CA PHE A 75 5.73 -2.89 10.09
C PHE A 75 6.91 -3.86 10.15
N TRP A 76 6.70 -5.13 9.81
CA TRP A 76 7.79 -6.09 9.64
C TRP A 76 8.69 -5.74 8.44
N ASN A 77 8.10 -5.24 7.34
CA ASN A 77 8.89 -4.74 6.21
C ASN A 77 9.70 -3.48 6.59
N VAL A 78 9.13 -2.61 7.42
CA VAL A 78 9.86 -1.43 7.95
C VAL A 78 11.01 -1.87 8.85
N PHE A 79 10.77 -2.80 9.77
CA PHE A 79 11.80 -3.33 10.66
C PHE A 79 12.95 -4.00 9.89
N LYS A 80 12.65 -4.72 8.81
CA LYS A 80 13.65 -5.32 7.92
C LYS A 80 14.42 -4.33 7.04
N GLY A 81 13.96 -3.08 6.93
CA GLY A 81 14.53 -2.09 6.03
C GLY A 81 14.07 -2.19 4.57
N ASP A 82 13.12 -3.07 4.26
CA ASP A 82 12.51 -3.13 2.92
C ASP A 82 11.61 -1.91 2.65
N MET A 83 11.05 -1.30 3.72
CA MET A 83 10.21 -0.11 3.70
C MET A 83 10.63 0.90 4.76
N SER A 84 10.19 2.15 4.59
CA SER A 84 10.22 3.20 5.62
C SER A 84 8.80 3.52 6.08
N LEU A 85 8.65 4.31 7.15
CA LEU A 85 7.33 4.81 7.55
C LEU A 85 6.75 5.75 6.49
N ILE A 86 7.60 6.65 5.96
CA ILE A 86 7.21 7.67 4.97
C ILE A 86 8.03 7.50 3.70
N GLY A 87 7.34 7.51 2.56
CA GLY A 87 7.92 7.40 1.22
C GLY A 87 6.87 7.07 0.15
N PRO A 88 7.26 6.99 -1.12
CA PRO A 88 6.40 6.55 -2.20
C PRO A 88 5.82 5.16 -1.94
N ARG A 89 4.51 4.98 -2.18
CA ARG A 89 3.90 3.66 -2.02
C ARG A 89 4.43 2.68 -3.06
N PRO A 90 4.93 1.49 -2.66
CA PRO A 90 5.46 0.53 -3.61
C PRO A 90 4.35 -0.09 -4.46
N GLU A 91 4.57 -0.17 -5.77
CA GLU A 91 3.61 -0.74 -6.73
C GLU A 91 4.01 -2.16 -7.17
N ARG A 92 3.05 -2.89 -7.76
CA ARG A 92 3.26 -4.25 -8.29
C ARG A 92 4.18 -4.17 -9.53
N PRO A 93 5.08 -5.16 -9.75
CA PRO A 93 5.97 -5.17 -10.91
C PRO A 93 5.24 -4.96 -12.24
N ALA A 94 4.13 -5.67 -12.48
CA ALA A 94 3.36 -5.54 -13.72
C ALA A 94 2.84 -4.11 -13.95
N PHE A 95 2.41 -3.41 -12.90
CA PHE A 95 1.97 -2.02 -13.00
C PHE A 95 3.15 -1.06 -13.18
N CYS A 96 4.29 -1.33 -12.54
CA CYS A 96 5.49 -0.53 -12.75
C CYS A 96 5.96 -0.59 -14.20
N GLU A 97 5.98 -1.77 -14.79
CA GLU A 97 6.35 -1.96 -16.21
C GLU A 97 5.39 -1.24 -17.16
N GLU A 98 4.09 -1.26 -16.88
CA GLU A 98 3.10 -0.52 -17.66
C GLU A 98 3.28 0.98 -17.53
N PHE A 99 3.42 1.49 -16.29
CA PHE A 99 3.50 2.92 -16.02
C PHE A 99 4.82 3.53 -16.49
N GLU A 100 5.93 2.79 -16.43
CA GLU A 100 7.22 3.23 -16.97
C GLU A 100 7.14 3.57 -18.46
N LYS A 101 6.34 2.82 -19.23
CA LYS A 101 6.13 3.08 -20.67
C LYS A 101 5.28 4.30 -20.95
N ARG A 102 4.42 4.73 -20.01
CA ARG A 102 3.39 5.76 -20.22
C ARG A 102 3.64 7.05 -19.45
N ILE A 103 4.41 6.99 -18.37
CA ILE A 103 4.60 8.10 -17.44
C ILE A 103 6.09 8.37 -17.30
N HIS A 104 6.53 9.48 -17.90
CA HIS A 104 7.91 9.92 -17.79
C HIS A 104 8.29 10.10 -16.31
N GLY A 105 9.45 9.57 -15.93
CA GLY A 105 9.98 9.70 -14.58
C GLY A 105 9.37 8.75 -13.53
N TRP A 106 8.56 7.77 -13.94
CA TRP A 106 7.98 6.79 -13.00
C TRP A 106 9.03 6.11 -12.15
N HIS A 107 10.17 5.71 -12.72
CA HIS A 107 11.27 5.02 -12.02
C HIS A 107 11.94 5.86 -10.92
N TYR A 108 11.91 7.19 -11.00
CA TYR A 108 12.50 8.04 -9.95
C TYR A 108 11.87 7.83 -8.58
N ARG A 109 10.64 7.33 -8.52
CA ARG A 109 9.99 6.93 -7.27
C ARG A 109 10.76 5.84 -6.52
N THR A 110 11.56 5.04 -7.23
CA THR A 110 12.36 3.94 -6.67
C THR A 110 13.74 4.35 -6.18
N LEU A 111 14.15 5.60 -6.34
CA LEU A 111 15.43 6.09 -5.82
C LEU A 111 15.50 6.10 -4.29
N VAL A 112 14.36 6.12 -3.64
CA VAL A 112 14.24 6.09 -2.18
C VAL A 112 13.56 4.81 -1.70
N THR A 113 13.72 4.50 -0.41
CA THR A 113 12.99 3.40 0.23
C THR A 113 11.49 3.68 0.19
N PRO A 114 10.64 2.74 -0.27
CA PRO A 114 9.20 2.92 -0.32
C PRO A 114 8.61 3.07 1.08
N GLY A 115 7.50 3.81 1.19
CA GLY A 115 6.84 4.11 2.45
C GLY A 115 5.61 3.28 2.74
N LEU A 116 5.32 3.10 4.04
CA LEU A 116 4.03 2.61 4.51
C LEU A 116 2.95 3.68 4.25
N SER A 117 3.27 4.94 4.52
CA SER A 117 2.52 6.12 4.12
C SER A 117 3.39 7.08 3.29
N GLY A 118 2.80 8.08 2.65
CA GLY A 118 3.51 9.06 1.84
C GLY A 118 2.62 10.20 1.39
N LEU A 119 3.22 11.21 0.75
CA LEU A 119 2.52 12.43 0.36
C LEU A 119 1.32 12.13 -0.55
N ALA A 120 1.47 11.27 -1.55
CA ALA A 120 0.38 10.90 -2.45
C ALA A 120 -0.78 10.22 -1.70
N GLN A 121 -0.48 9.32 -0.73
CA GLN A 121 -1.50 8.62 0.04
C GLN A 121 -2.35 9.56 0.89
N VAL A 122 -1.73 10.60 1.51
CA VAL A 122 -2.44 11.54 2.39
C VAL A 122 -3.03 12.75 1.66
N THR A 123 -2.78 12.90 0.35
CA THR A 123 -3.34 13.99 -0.46
C THR A 123 -4.59 13.56 -1.21
N GLY A 124 -4.62 12.37 -1.80
CA GLY A 124 -5.77 11.89 -2.55
C GLY A 124 -5.86 10.36 -2.61
N GLY A 125 -4.86 9.65 -2.04
CA GLY A 125 -4.91 8.21 -1.85
C GLY A 125 -5.18 7.41 -3.14
N TYR A 126 -6.27 6.65 -3.13
CA TYR A 126 -6.67 5.81 -4.25
C TYR A 126 -7.32 6.57 -5.42
N ASP A 127 -7.80 7.79 -5.19
CA ASP A 127 -8.50 8.57 -6.21
C ASP A 127 -7.53 9.26 -7.18
N LEU A 128 -6.25 9.35 -6.79
CA LEU A 128 -5.19 9.88 -7.65
C LEU A 128 -4.88 8.94 -8.81
N LEU A 129 -4.77 9.51 -10.00
CA LEU A 129 -4.24 8.82 -11.16
C LEU A 129 -2.73 8.52 -10.98
N PRO A 130 -2.19 7.47 -11.62
CA PRO A 130 -0.76 7.13 -11.52
C PRO A 130 0.17 8.31 -11.83
N LYS A 131 -0.18 9.17 -12.81
CA LYS A 131 0.58 10.37 -13.17
C LYS A 131 0.60 11.40 -12.03
N GLU A 132 -0.51 11.58 -11.33
CA GLU A 132 -0.59 12.52 -10.19
C GLU A 132 0.21 12.01 -9.00
N LYS A 133 0.18 10.68 -8.75
CA LYS A 133 1.01 10.05 -7.71
C LYS A 133 2.49 10.31 -7.93
N VAL A 134 2.98 10.19 -9.17
CA VAL A 134 4.39 10.47 -9.49
C VAL A 134 4.76 11.89 -9.12
N VAL A 135 3.95 12.88 -9.50
CA VAL A 135 4.23 14.30 -9.19
C VAL A 135 4.38 14.51 -7.68
N LEU A 136 3.45 13.97 -6.88
CA LEU A 136 3.48 14.11 -5.43
C LEU A 136 4.65 13.33 -4.80
N ASP A 137 4.94 12.14 -5.31
CA ASP A 137 6.05 11.32 -4.81
C ASP A 137 7.41 11.96 -5.13
N LEU A 138 7.58 12.53 -6.33
CA LEU A 138 8.82 13.24 -6.69
C LEU A 138 8.96 14.54 -5.90
N ALA A 139 7.89 15.29 -5.69
CA ALA A 139 7.91 16.48 -4.82
C ALA A 139 8.32 16.12 -3.38
N HIS A 140 7.83 14.99 -2.84
CA HIS A 140 8.28 14.51 -1.53
C HIS A 140 9.76 14.14 -1.53
N ILE A 141 10.24 13.44 -2.57
CA ILE A 141 11.66 13.01 -2.67
C ILE A 141 12.57 14.24 -2.72
N GLU A 142 12.22 15.25 -3.52
CA GLU A 142 13.01 16.46 -3.73
C GLU A 142 13.07 17.36 -2.49
N HIS A 143 11.93 17.51 -1.80
CA HIS A 143 11.79 18.44 -0.66
C HIS A 143 11.73 17.71 0.70
N ARG A 144 12.20 16.47 0.75
CA ARG A 144 12.14 15.65 1.95
C ARG A 144 12.78 16.33 3.15
N SER A 145 12.03 16.40 4.24
CA SER A 145 12.50 16.92 5.53
C SER A 145 11.77 16.22 6.67
N ILE A 146 12.37 16.26 7.88
CA ILE A 146 11.73 15.72 9.09
C ILE A 146 10.37 16.39 9.32
N ALA A 147 10.28 17.71 9.11
CA ALA A 147 9.03 18.45 9.26
C ALA A 147 7.95 17.97 8.28
N MET A 148 8.33 17.69 7.03
CA MET A 148 7.41 17.14 6.01
C MET A 148 6.97 15.72 6.38
N ASP A 149 7.89 14.87 6.80
CA ASP A 149 7.59 13.49 7.22
C ASP A 149 6.64 13.48 8.43
N LEU A 150 6.86 14.35 9.44
CA LEU A 150 5.94 14.51 10.58
C LEU A 150 4.56 15.00 10.15
N LYS A 151 4.46 15.94 9.22
CA LYS A 151 3.19 16.42 8.67
C LYS A 151 2.44 15.29 7.96
N ILE A 152 3.14 14.43 7.23
CA ILE A 152 2.54 13.25 6.56
C ILE A 152 2.04 12.26 7.61
N ILE A 153 2.80 12.00 8.70
CA ILE A 153 2.37 11.13 9.79
C ILE A 153 1.07 11.65 10.42
N LEU A 154 0.99 12.94 10.76
CA LEU A 154 -0.21 13.54 11.34
C LEU A 154 -1.43 13.42 10.41
N LYS A 155 -1.24 13.69 9.11
CA LYS A 155 -2.30 13.49 8.12
C LYS A 155 -2.71 12.01 7.99
N THR A 156 -1.75 11.09 8.07
CA THR A 156 -2.03 9.65 8.03
C THR A 156 -2.94 9.23 9.18
N LEU A 157 -2.70 9.72 10.40
CA LEU A 157 -3.58 9.47 11.55
C LEU A 157 -5.01 9.97 11.29
N GLY A 158 -5.16 11.14 10.66
CA GLY A 158 -6.47 11.66 10.23
C GLY A 158 -7.15 10.73 9.23
N VAL A 159 -6.47 10.32 8.16
CA VAL A 159 -7.01 9.40 7.15
C VAL A 159 -7.39 8.04 7.75
N VAL A 160 -6.60 7.51 8.68
CA VAL A 160 -6.91 6.25 9.37
C VAL A 160 -8.15 6.39 10.24
N SER A 161 -8.33 7.53 10.94
CA SER A 161 -9.47 7.77 11.84
C SER A 161 -10.79 7.97 11.09
N THR A 162 -10.75 8.60 9.91
CA THR A 162 -11.95 8.82 9.09
C THR A 162 -12.28 7.63 8.19
N GLY A 163 -11.30 6.76 7.91
CA GLY A 163 -11.43 5.69 6.91
C GLY A 163 -11.48 6.21 5.47
N GLU A 164 -11.16 7.48 5.24
CA GLU A 164 -11.15 8.10 3.93
C GLU A 164 -10.11 7.45 3.00
N GLY A 165 -10.48 7.29 1.72
CA GLY A 165 -9.61 6.64 0.73
C GLY A 165 -9.33 5.16 1.00
N ALA A 166 -10.14 4.45 1.80
CA ALA A 166 -10.05 2.99 1.95
C ALA A 166 -10.83 2.29 0.80
N ARG A 167 -10.22 1.27 0.20
CA ARG A 167 -10.85 0.44 -0.86
C ARG A 167 -10.59 -1.03 -0.59
#